data_c8c0bcc16e2dad97e64ae5b26b735f29
#
_entry.id   c8c0bcc16e2dad97e64ae5b26b735f29
#
_cell.length_a   1.000
_cell.length_b   1.000
_cell.length_c   1.000
_cell.angle_alpha   90.00
_cell.angle_beta   90.00
_cell.angle_gamma   90.00
#
_symmetry.space_group_name_H-M   'P 1'
#
loop_
_entity.id
_entity.type
_entity.pdbx_description
1 polymer ?
#
loop_
_entity_poly.entity_id
_entity_poly.type
_entity_poly.pdbx_seq_one_letter_code
_entity_poly.pdbx_strand_id
1 'polypeptide(L)'
;NGFPDLGKYQRAYHIVRESDLLAAYDFDRAMIYHLYKNNRTIDEAYENSIDLFQERVFCHKKMGLLTLEFSLQQHPILKQQARDRISHWKTLLGKEF
;
A
#
# COMPACT_ATOMS: atom_id res chain seq x y z
N ASN A 1 -0.12 -13.54 18.40
CA ASN A 1 -0.15 -12.97 17.07
C ASN A 1 -1.56 -13.18 16.49
N GLY A 2 -2.09 -12.41 15.68
CA GLY A 2 -3.46 -12.48 15.20
C GLY A 2 -3.70 -13.39 14.00
N PHE A 3 -2.82 -14.35 13.72
CA PHE A 3 -2.96 -15.20 12.54
C PHE A 3 -3.58 -16.56 12.89
N PRO A 4 -4.46 -17.10 12.03
CA PRO A 4 -5.00 -18.44 12.25
C PRO A 4 -3.92 -19.50 12.07
N ASP A 5 -4.10 -20.63 12.76
CA ASP A 5 -3.23 -21.79 12.61
C ASP A 5 -3.86 -22.71 11.54
N LEU A 6 -3.25 -22.76 10.37
CA LEU A 6 -3.74 -23.52 9.22
C LEU A 6 -2.89 -24.77 8.95
N GLY A 7 -1.99 -25.13 9.86
CA GLY A 7 -1.15 -26.32 9.72
C GLY A 7 -0.27 -26.25 8.46
N LYS A 8 -0.37 -27.28 7.62
CA LYS A 8 0.47 -27.37 6.40
C LYS A 8 0.17 -26.28 5.38
N TYR A 9 -0.95 -25.58 5.50
CA TYR A 9 -1.31 -24.49 4.60
C TYR A 9 -0.86 -23.13 5.10
N GLN A 10 -0.18 -23.07 6.24
CA GLN A 10 0.21 -21.81 6.86
C GLN A 10 1.06 -20.93 5.94
N ARG A 11 2.04 -21.54 5.26
CA ARG A 11 2.91 -20.79 4.35
C ARG A 11 2.11 -20.26 3.16
N ALA A 12 1.23 -21.06 2.56
CA ALA A 12 0.39 -20.62 1.46
C ALA A 12 -0.51 -19.46 1.87
N TYR A 13 -1.08 -19.54 3.07
CA TYR A 13 -1.88 -18.44 3.63
C TYR A 13 -1.09 -17.15 3.68
N HIS A 14 0.12 -17.16 4.22
CA HIS A 14 0.95 -15.97 4.31
C HIS A 14 1.38 -15.45 2.94
N ILE A 15 1.66 -16.34 1.97
CA ILE A 15 2.00 -15.93 0.61
C ILE A 15 0.86 -15.12 -0.01
N VAL A 16 -0.37 -15.63 0.06
CA VAL A 16 -1.55 -14.95 -0.51
C VAL A 16 -1.81 -13.64 0.22
N ARG A 17 -1.84 -13.66 1.54
CA ARG A 17 -2.10 -12.49 2.36
C ARG A 17 -1.08 -11.37 2.11
N GLU A 18 0.19 -11.73 2.11
CA GLU A 18 1.25 -10.72 1.96
C GLU A 18 1.36 -10.23 0.54
N SER A 19 1.04 -11.06 -0.46
CA SER A 19 0.95 -10.60 -1.85
C SER A 19 -0.10 -9.49 -2.00
N ASP A 20 -1.25 -9.65 -1.35
CA ASP A 20 -2.29 -8.61 -1.34
C ASP A 20 -1.81 -7.32 -0.66
N LEU A 21 -1.11 -7.45 0.46
CA LEU A 21 -0.57 -6.29 1.17
C LEU A 21 0.49 -5.56 0.34
N LEU A 22 1.34 -6.30 -0.35
CA LEU A 22 2.37 -5.71 -1.21
C LEU A 22 1.75 -5.00 -2.42
N ALA A 23 0.67 -5.58 -2.99
CA ALA A 23 -0.04 -4.96 -4.11
C ALA A 23 -0.65 -3.60 -3.72
N ALA A 24 -0.94 -3.39 -2.43
CA ALA A 24 -1.49 -2.13 -1.94
C ALA A 24 -0.52 -0.95 -2.06
N TYR A 25 0.77 -1.21 -2.33
CA TYR A 25 1.76 -0.15 -2.51
C TYR A 25 1.67 0.57 -3.86
N ASP A 26 0.74 0.16 -4.73
CA ASP A 26 0.48 0.83 -6.00
C ASP A 26 -0.36 2.08 -5.76
N PHE A 27 0.31 3.23 -5.68
CA PHE A 27 -0.36 4.50 -5.40
C PHE A 27 -1.31 4.91 -6.55
N ASP A 28 -0.92 4.65 -7.80
CA ASP A 28 -1.77 4.97 -8.95
C ASP A 28 -3.10 4.22 -8.88
N ARG A 29 -3.06 2.98 -8.42
CA ARG A 29 -4.28 2.17 -8.22
C ARG A 29 -5.19 2.78 -7.16
N ALA A 30 -4.62 3.29 -6.08
CA ALA A 30 -5.38 3.99 -5.05
C ALA A 30 -6.04 5.26 -5.61
N MET A 31 -5.32 6.02 -6.44
CA MET A 31 -5.86 7.20 -7.12
C MET A 31 -7.05 6.82 -8.00
N ILE A 32 -6.90 5.79 -8.82
CA ILE A 32 -7.99 5.32 -9.70
C ILE A 32 -9.19 4.89 -8.88
N TYR A 33 -8.98 4.16 -7.79
CA TYR A 33 -10.06 3.72 -6.92
C TYR A 33 -10.87 4.92 -6.39
N HIS A 34 -10.18 5.93 -5.86
CA HIS A 34 -10.87 7.09 -5.29
C HIS A 34 -11.54 7.95 -6.36
N LEU A 35 -10.97 8.03 -7.57
CA LEU A 35 -11.57 8.79 -8.66
C LEU A 35 -12.85 8.15 -9.17
N TYR A 36 -12.84 6.83 -9.40
CA TYR A 36 -13.94 6.16 -10.09
C TYR A 36 -14.91 5.47 -9.15
N LYS A 37 -14.44 4.87 -8.07
CA LYS A 37 -15.32 4.14 -7.14
C LYS A 37 -15.99 5.05 -6.14
N ASN A 38 -15.27 6.08 -5.68
CA ASN A 38 -15.79 7.01 -4.68
C ASN A 38 -16.25 8.34 -5.29
N ASN A 39 -16.22 8.43 -6.62
CA ASN A 39 -16.71 9.61 -7.35
C ASN A 39 -16.13 10.93 -6.84
N ARG A 40 -14.82 10.97 -6.64
CA ARG A 40 -14.11 12.11 -6.07
C ARG A 40 -13.40 12.91 -7.15
N THR A 41 -13.10 14.18 -6.84
CA THR A 41 -12.21 15.00 -7.67
C THR A 41 -10.78 14.46 -7.57
N ILE A 42 -9.92 14.85 -8.50
CA ILE A 42 -8.52 14.39 -8.49
C ILE A 42 -7.78 14.88 -7.24
N ASP A 43 -8.07 16.08 -6.76
CA ASP A 43 -7.47 16.59 -5.51
C ASP A 43 -7.93 15.79 -4.31
N GLU A 44 -9.21 15.49 -4.22
CA GLU A 44 -9.76 14.65 -3.14
C GLU A 44 -9.21 13.24 -3.21
N ALA A 45 -9.07 12.67 -4.40
CA ALA A 45 -8.49 11.34 -4.60
C ALA A 45 -7.05 11.32 -4.09
N TYR A 46 -6.28 12.35 -4.38
CA TYR A 46 -4.89 12.46 -3.91
C TYR A 46 -4.84 12.50 -2.38
N GLU A 47 -5.62 13.39 -1.75
CA GLU A 47 -5.64 13.52 -0.29
C GLU A 47 -6.05 12.22 0.40
N ASN A 48 -7.09 11.56 -0.12
CA ASN A 48 -7.55 10.28 0.44
C ASN A 48 -6.53 9.17 0.26
N SER A 49 -5.83 9.16 -0.87
CA SER A 49 -4.79 8.16 -1.13
C SER A 49 -3.56 8.38 -0.23
N ILE A 50 -3.18 9.64 0.00
CA ILE A 50 -2.10 9.97 0.93
C ILE A 50 -2.45 9.49 2.33
N ASP A 51 -3.65 9.78 2.80
CA ASP A 51 -4.10 9.35 4.14
C ASP A 51 -4.07 7.83 4.26
N LEU A 52 -4.57 7.12 3.25
CA LEU A 52 -4.54 5.66 3.22
C LEU A 52 -3.11 5.12 3.35
N PHE A 53 -2.16 5.71 2.61
CA PHE A 53 -0.78 5.24 2.64
C PHE A 53 -0.10 5.55 3.96
N GLN A 54 -0.28 6.75 4.50
CA GLN A 54 0.31 7.13 5.77
C GLN A 54 -0.24 6.33 6.94
N GLU A 55 -1.56 6.11 6.98
CA GLU A 55 -2.21 5.46 8.11
C GLU A 55 -2.13 3.93 8.05
N ARG A 56 -2.06 3.35 6.85
CA ARG A 56 -2.17 1.90 6.69
C ARG A 56 -1.02 1.28 5.92
N VAL A 57 -0.81 1.69 4.67
CA VAL A 57 0.10 0.98 3.76
C VAL A 57 1.56 1.05 4.25
N PHE A 58 2.03 2.23 4.60
CA PHE A 58 3.40 2.38 5.08
C PHE A 58 3.64 1.77 6.46
N CYS A 59 2.57 1.38 7.14
CA CYS A 59 2.67 0.78 8.46
C CYS A 59 2.67 -0.75 8.45
N HIS A 60 2.54 -1.40 7.29
CA HIS A 60 2.44 -2.86 7.22
C HIS A 60 3.58 -3.57 7.93
N LYS A 61 4.83 -3.14 7.72
CA LYS A 61 5.99 -3.74 8.38
C LYS A 61 5.98 -3.47 9.87
N LYS A 62 5.71 -2.24 10.26
CA LYS A 62 5.67 -1.82 11.68
C LYS A 62 4.60 -2.59 12.45
N MET A 63 3.48 -2.89 11.81
CA MET A 63 2.37 -3.62 12.42
C MET A 63 2.59 -5.14 12.41
N GLY A 64 3.73 -5.62 11.90
CA GLY A 64 4.03 -7.05 11.84
C GLY A 64 3.22 -7.83 10.84
N LEU A 65 2.66 -7.18 9.84
CA LEU A 65 1.84 -7.84 8.82
C LEU A 65 2.67 -8.53 7.74
N LEU A 66 3.92 -8.12 7.56
CA LEU A 66 4.84 -8.71 6.60
C LEU A 66 5.82 -9.60 7.35
N THR A 67 5.71 -10.93 7.16
CA THR A 67 6.49 -11.92 7.89
C THR A 67 7.44 -12.73 7.01
N LEU A 68 7.12 -12.87 5.72
CA LEU A 68 7.94 -13.65 4.79
C LEU A 68 9.20 -12.85 4.40
N GLU A 69 10.31 -13.55 4.23
CA GLU A 69 11.56 -12.94 3.84
C GLU A 69 11.42 -12.16 2.54
N PHE A 70 10.75 -12.73 1.53
CA PHE A 70 10.47 -12.06 0.27
C PHE A 70 9.76 -10.73 0.49
N SER A 71 8.71 -10.72 1.33
CA SER A 71 7.93 -9.52 1.64
C SER A 71 8.79 -8.45 2.30
N LEU A 72 9.62 -8.86 3.26
CA LEU A 72 10.50 -7.94 3.98
C LEU A 72 11.58 -7.37 3.06
N GLN A 73 12.03 -8.13 2.07
CA GLN A 73 12.98 -7.64 1.07
C GLN A 73 12.32 -6.67 0.09
N GLN A 74 11.08 -6.93 -0.30
CA GLN A 74 10.34 -6.09 -1.24
C GLN A 74 9.84 -4.79 -0.60
N HIS A 75 9.59 -4.80 0.69
CA HIS A 75 9.00 -3.67 1.40
C HIS A 75 9.71 -2.34 1.16
N PRO A 76 11.05 -2.21 1.34
CA PRO A 76 11.70 -0.92 1.14
C PRO A 76 11.66 -0.47 -0.32
N ILE A 77 11.70 -1.41 -1.26
CA ILE A 77 11.63 -1.10 -2.69
C ILE A 77 10.26 -0.55 -3.06
N LEU A 78 9.20 -1.25 -2.65
CA LEU A 78 7.83 -0.85 -2.94
C LEU A 78 7.46 0.44 -2.22
N LYS A 79 7.94 0.62 -0.99
CA LYS A 79 7.71 1.85 -0.24
C LYS A 79 8.36 3.05 -0.95
N GLN A 80 9.56 2.89 -1.47
CA GLN A 80 10.23 3.95 -2.21
C GLN A 80 9.52 4.23 -3.53
N GLN A 81 9.10 3.21 -4.26
CA GLN A 81 8.32 3.38 -5.48
C GLN A 81 7.02 4.15 -5.21
N ALA A 82 6.32 3.81 -4.12
CA ALA A 82 5.11 4.52 -3.74
C ALA A 82 5.40 5.99 -3.43
N ARG A 83 6.47 6.27 -2.71
CA ARG A 83 6.88 7.65 -2.41
C ARG A 83 7.22 8.43 -3.68
N ASP A 84 7.86 7.79 -4.65
CA ASP A 84 8.19 8.40 -5.93
C ASP A 84 6.92 8.73 -6.71
N ARG A 85 5.94 7.83 -6.71
CA ARG A 85 4.64 8.10 -7.36
C ARG A 85 3.87 9.20 -6.66
N ILE A 86 3.89 9.23 -5.35
CA ILE A 86 3.27 10.31 -4.57
C ILE A 86 3.89 11.65 -4.95
N SER A 87 5.22 11.72 -5.03
CA SER A 87 5.91 12.94 -5.44
C SER A 87 5.56 13.35 -6.86
N HIS A 88 5.43 12.39 -7.76
CA HIS A 88 5.04 12.63 -9.15
C HIS A 88 3.63 13.27 -9.22
N TRP A 89 2.67 12.68 -8.51
CA TRP A 89 1.31 13.23 -8.46
C TRP A 89 1.28 14.60 -7.82
N LYS A 90 2.05 14.80 -6.76
CA LYS A 90 2.17 16.09 -6.09
C LYS A 90 2.63 17.18 -7.06
N THR A 91 3.63 16.89 -7.87
CA THR A 91 4.13 17.81 -8.89
C THR A 91 3.07 18.07 -9.95
N LEU A 92 2.41 17.02 -10.47
CA LEU A 92 1.37 17.15 -11.49
C LEU A 92 0.20 18.01 -11.02
N LEU A 93 -0.15 17.93 -9.74
CA LEU A 93 -1.28 18.67 -9.18
C LEU A 93 -0.88 20.06 -8.68
N GLY A 94 0.39 20.44 -8.81
CA GLY A 94 0.88 21.72 -8.35
C GLY A 94 0.90 21.86 -6.84
N LYS A 95 0.93 20.74 -6.10
CA LYS A 95 0.95 20.74 -4.64
C LYS A 95 2.40 20.82 -4.16
N GLU A 96 2.89 22.01 -3.91
CA GLU A 96 4.24 22.24 -3.40
C GLU A 96 4.19 22.62 -1.93
N PHE A 97 5.18 22.14 -1.19
CA PHE A 97 5.31 22.41 0.23
C PHE A 97 6.70 22.94 0.56
#